data_4e72f83ac0ba115fe3329e5a9a969ab5
#
_entry.id   4e72f83ac0ba115fe3329e5a9a969ab5
#
_cell.length_a   1.000
_cell.length_b   1.000
_cell.length_c   1.000
_cell.angle_alpha   90.00
_cell.angle_beta   90.00
_cell.angle_gamma   90.00
#
_symmetry.space_group_name_H-M   'P 1'
#
loop_
_entity.id
_entity.type
_entity.pdbx_description
1 polymer ?
#
loop_
_entity_poly.entity_id
_entity_poly.type
_entity_poly.pdbx_seq_one_letter_code
_entity_poly.pdbx_strand_id
1 'polypeptide(L)'
;MVFERIFGARWLAAALLIGSGVGMMAGCATTQVVVQWSDPEFAGRALRGEKVLVICDAPEVVIRQVCQDQVAAQLRASGAIPVISPDTELTVGPPPANDRTLAAARAAGARAILGSTIGPDVTVVSPGSSIGIGVGGYGGSGGGYRGGSVMGGSVGIGFPVGGGQASTGYAANMVLTDVATVRMMWTSKVTTPASQNVGEQMGELARVGVEAARAAGFF
;
A
#
# COMPACT_ATOMS: atom_id res chain seq x y z
N MET A 1 -4.54 2.56 -75.64
CA MET A 1 -3.06 2.79 -75.69
C MET A 1 -2.79 4.13 -75.11
N VAL A 2 -1.85 4.21 -74.20
CA VAL A 2 -1.37 5.32 -73.42
C VAL A 2 -1.91 5.32 -71.98
N PHE A 3 -1.37 4.41 -71.23
CA PHE A 3 -1.32 4.48 -69.76
C PHE A 3 0.18 4.34 -69.43
N GLU A 4 0.82 5.42 -69.13
CA GLU A 4 2.08 5.42 -68.35
C GLU A 4 2.43 6.85 -67.89
N ARG A 5 2.93 6.87 -66.67
CA ARG A 5 3.60 7.98 -66.00
C ARG A 5 2.74 8.93 -65.18
N ILE A 6 2.39 8.48 -63.98
CA ILE A 6 2.44 9.34 -62.76
C ILE A 6 2.75 8.43 -61.57
N PHE A 7 3.98 7.95 -61.48
CA PHE A 7 4.54 7.39 -60.23
C PHE A 7 5.91 8.01 -60.01
N GLY A 8 6.00 8.91 -59.14
CA GLY A 8 7.30 9.50 -58.76
C GLY A 8 7.17 10.92 -58.25
N ALA A 9 6.95 11.09 -56.97
CA ALA A 9 7.33 12.25 -56.18
C ALA A 9 6.49 12.43 -54.91
N ARG A 10 6.39 11.42 -54.05
CA ARG A 10 5.71 11.59 -52.72
C ARG A 10 6.36 10.79 -51.60
N TRP A 11 7.63 10.46 -51.70
CA TRP A 11 8.31 9.61 -50.71
C TRP A 11 9.43 10.32 -49.92
N LEU A 12 9.46 11.64 -49.81
CA LEU A 12 10.54 12.36 -49.11
C LEU A 12 10.08 13.37 -48.03
N ALA A 13 8.91 13.18 -47.44
CA ALA A 13 8.44 14.07 -46.37
C ALA A 13 7.89 13.37 -45.11
N ALA A 14 8.32 12.16 -44.80
CA ALA A 14 7.82 11.41 -43.63
C ALA A 14 8.91 10.88 -42.68
N ALA A 15 10.07 11.53 -42.60
CA ALA A 15 11.21 11.03 -41.79
C ALA A 15 11.79 12.09 -40.85
N LEU A 16 10.99 12.91 -40.16
CA LEU A 16 11.53 13.93 -39.24
C LEU A 16 10.61 14.31 -38.07
N LEU A 17 9.86 13.35 -37.50
CA LEU A 17 9.08 13.56 -36.27
C LEU A 17 9.14 12.36 -35.30
N ILE A 18 10.23 11.63 -35.25
CA ILE A 18 10.49 10.62 -34.20
C ILE A 18 11.67 11.12 -33.36
N GLY A 19 11.45 12.15 -32.60
CA GLY A 19 12.47 12.67 -31.69
C GLY A 19 11.82 13.47 -30.59
N SER A 20 11.82 12.96 -29.39
CA SER A 20 11.52 13.64 -28.14
C SER A 20 10.19 13.26 -27.47
N GLY A 21 10.02 12.02 -27.14
CA GLY A 21 8.96 11.53 -26.25
C GLY A 21 9.48 10.63 -25.13
N VAL A 22 10.69 10.89 -24.59
CA VAL A 22 11.09 10.31 -23.32
C VAL A 22 10.41 11.11 -22.21
N GLY A 23 9.10 10.94 -22.09
CA GLY A 23 8.34 11.40 -20.93
C GLY A 23 8.93 10.73 -19.72
N MET A 24 9.52 11.52 -18.80
CA MET A 24 9.84 11.11 -17.45
C MET A 24 8.55 10.51 -16.84
N MET A 25 8.42 9.20 -16.83
CA MET A 25 7.47 8.52 -15.96
C MET A 25 7.98 8.70 -14.54
N ALA A 26 7.67 9.85 -13.94
CA ALA A 26 7.70 10.01 -12.50
C ALA A 26 6.66 9.00 -11.99
N GLY A 27 7.12 7.81 -11.62
CA GLY A 27 6.30 6.77 -11.06
C GLY A 27 5.75 7.29 -9.74
N CYS A 28 4.50 7.77 -9.73
CA CYS A 28 3.79 8.03 -8.50
C CYS A 28 3.72 6.71 -7.75
N ALA A 29 4.37 6.63 -6.59
CA ALA A 29 4.22 5.49 -5.70
C ALA A 29 2.73 5.40 -5.33
N THR A 30 2.11 4.29 -5.65
CA THR A 30 0.68 4.04 -5.40
C THR A 30 0.52 2.89 -4.41
N THR A 31 -0.63 2.86 -3.75
CA THR A 31 -1.04 1.72 -2.93
C THR A 31 -1.15 0.48 -3.82
N GLN A 32 -0.56 -0.63 -3.38
CA GLN A 32 -0.49 -1.84 -4.19
C GLN A 32 -0.58 -3.12 -3.37
N VAL A 33 -1.07 -4.17 -4.01
CA VAL A 33 -0.98 -5.54 -3.49
C VAL A 33 0.44 -6.06 -3.74
N VAL A 34 1.14 -6.40 -2.66
CA VAL A 34 2.51 -6.95 -2.74
C VAL A 34 2.47 -8.45 -3.05
N VAL A 35 1.58 -9.15 -2.35
CA VAL A 35 1.39 -10.60 -2.49
C VAL A 35 -0.02 -10.95 -2.07
N GLN A 36 -0.59 -11.96 -2.71
CA GLN A 36 -1.87 -12.55 -2.30
C GLN A 36 -1.88 -14.06 -2.55
N TRP A 37 -2.72 -14.75 -1.80
CA TRP A 37 -2.96 -16.17 -1.95
C TRP A 37 -4.44 -16.47 -1.72
N SER A 38 -4.99 -17.44 -2.44
CA SER A 38 -6.37 -17.91 -2.30
C SER A 38 -6.38 -19.42 -2.24
N ASP A 39 -7.19 -19.98 -1.33
CA ASP A 39 -7.42 -21.42 -1.27
C ASP A 39 -8.36 -21.83 -2.43
N PRO A 40 -7.92 -22.71 -3.33
CA PRO A 40 -8.73 -23.13 -4.49
C PRO A 40 -10.04 -23.84 -4.12
N GLU A 41 -10.16 -24.43 -2.94
CA GLU A 41 -11.39 -25.06 -2.48
C GLU A 41 -12.51 -24.05 -2.19
N PHE A 42 -12.16 -22.78 -2.00
CA PHE A 42 -13.11 -21.69 -1.79
C PHE A 42 -13.37 -20.88 -3.08
N ALA A 43 -12.81 -21.27 -4.20
CA ALA A 43 -13.04 -20.59 -5.46
C ALA A 43 -14.55 -20.57 -5.80
N GLY A 44 -15.06 -19.37 -6.14
CA GLY A 44 -16.48 -19.17 -6.44
C GLY A 44 -17.43 -19.12 -5.24
N ARG A 45 -16.93 -19.15 -4.01
CA ARG A 45 -17.75 -18.93 -2.81
C ARG A 45 -17.89 -17.43 -2.54
N ALA A 46 -18.76 -16.77 -3.30
CA ALA A 46 -19.03 -15.36 -3.13
C ALA A 46 -19.72 -15.07 -1.78
N LEU A 47 -19.26 -14.03 -1.11
CA LEU A 47 -19.80 -13.52 0.15
C LEU A 47 -20.80 -12.38 -0.02
N ARG A 48 -21.31 -12.18 -1.25
CA ARG A 48 -22.35 -11.18 -1.53
C ARG A 48 -23.62 -11.51 -0.76
N GLY A 49 -24.16 -10.52 -0.06
CA GLY A 49 -25.33 -10.70 0.80
C GLY A 49 -25.03 -11.39 2.14
N GLU A 50 -23.82 -11.88 2.33
CA GLU A 50 -23.41 -12.57 3.57
C GLU A 50 -22.85 -11.57 4.59
N LYS A 51 -23.03 -11.90 5.87
CA LYS A 51 -22.42 -11.15 6.96
C LYS A 51 -20.94 -11.47 7.08
N VAL A 52 -20.09 -10.42 7.12
CA VAL A 52 -18.66 -10.54 7.30
C VAL A 52 -18.25 -9.76 8.54
N LEU A 53 -17.66 -10.42 9.53
CA LEU A 53 -17.10 -9.77 10.70
C LEU A 53 -15.81 -9.05 10.31
N VAL A 54 -15.74 -7.75 10.59
CA VAL A 54 -14.56 -6.91 10.32
C VAL A 54 -13.77 -6.72 11.59
N ILE A 55 -12.48 -7.04 11.55
CA ILE A 55 -11.54 -6.83 12.63
C ILE A 55 -10.31 -6.12 12.07
N CYS A 56 -9.94 -5.02 12.72
CA CYS A 56 -8.67 -4.36 12.46
C CYS A 56 -7.82 -4.41 13.72
N ASP A 57 -6.57 -4.81 13.57
CA ASP A 57 -5.57 -4.81 14.61
C ASP A 57 -4.49 -3.78 14.27
N ALA A 58 -4.28 -2.81 15.15
CA ALA A 58 -3.31 -1.75 15.01
C ALA A 58 -2.86 -1.28 16.40
N PRO A 59 -1.62 -0.78 16.54
CA PRO A 59 -1.11 -0.27 17.82
C PRO A 59 -1.96 0.86 18.40
N GLU A 60 -2.47 1.73 17.52
CA GLU A 60 -3.26 2.89 17.93
C GLU A 60 -4.77 2.64 17.73
N VAL A 61 -5.54 2.94 18.77
CA VAL A 61 -7.02 2.76 18.76
C VAL A 61 -7.68 3.53 17.62
N VAL A 62 -7.23 4.75 17.35
CA VAL A 62 -7.78 5.58 16.28
C VAL A 62 -7.55 4.96 14.90
N ILE A 63 -6.36 4.40 14.64
CA ILE A 63 -6.05 3.72 13.37
C ILE A 63 -6.93 2.49 13.23
N ARG A 64 -7.15 1.74 14.31
CA ARG A 64 -8.02 0.57 14.33
C ARG A 64 -9.46 0.92 13.95
N GLN A 65 -10.02 1.97 14.54
CA GLN A 65 -11.39 2.41 14.22
C GLN A 65 -11.51 2.89 12.78
N VAL A 66 -10.60 3.74 12.33
CA VAL A 66 -10.60 4.22 10.94
C VAL A 66 -10.48 3.05 9.95
N CYS A 67 -9.60 2.08 10.23
CA CYS A 67 -9.47 0.87 9.42
C CYS A 67 -10.80 0.10 9.35
N GLN A 68 -11.45 -0.16 10.50
CA GLN A 68 -12.73 -0.88 10.55
C GLN A 68 -13.81 -0.18 9.72
N ASP A 69 -13.92 1.14 9.85
CA ASP A 69 -14.90 1.93 9.13
C ASP A 69 -14.65 1.91 7.62
N GLN A 70 -13.39 2.05 7.20
CA GLN A 70 -13.00 2.03 5.79
C GLN A 70 -13.22 0.65 5.16
N VAL A 71 -12.78 -0.42 5.83
CA VAL A 71 -13.00 -1.80 5.37
C VAL A 71 -14.50 -2.11 5.29
N ALA A 72 -15.28 -1.72 6.29
CA ALA A 72 -16.73 -1.90 6.28
C ALA A 72 -17.41 -1.14 5.13
N ALA A 73 -16.95 0.07 4.81
CA ALA A 73 -17.45 0.83 3.67
C ALA A 73 -17.20 0.11 2.34
N GLN A 74 -15.99 -0.42 2.15
CA GLN A 74 -15.61 -1.14 0.93
C GLN A 74 -16.37 -2.47 0.80
N LEU A 75 -16.59 -3.19 1.91
CA LEU A 75 -17.39 -4.43 1.90
C LEU A 75 -18.84 -4.15 1.51
N ARG A 76 -19.47 -3.08 2.03
CA ARG A 76 -20.81 -2.67 1.59
C ARG A 76 -20.85 -2.37 0.11
N ALA A 77 -19.86 -1.63 -0.40
CA ALA A 77 -19.75 -1.33 -1.83
C ALA A 77 -19.57 -2.60 -2.69
N SER A 78 -18.99 -3.66 -2.14
CA SER A 78 -18.83 -4.97 -2.78
C SER A 78 -20.06 -5.88 -2.64
N GLY A 79 -21.10 -5.43 -1.90
CA GLY A 79 -22.36 -6.15 -1.71
C GLY A 79 -22.36 -7.13 -0.52
N ALA A 80 -21.35 -7.15 0.33
CA ALA A 80 -21.35 -7.88 1.59
C ALA A 80 -21.98 -7.03 2.73
N ILE A 81 -22.35 -7.69 3.81
CA ILE A 81 -22.92 -7.04 5.00
C ILE A 81 -21.84 -7.03 6.11
N PRO A 82 -21.10 -5.93 6.28
CA PRO A 82 -20.11 -5.87 7.33
C PRO A 82 -20.74 -5.80 8.71
N VAL A 83 -20.16 -6.54 9.65
CA VAL A 83 -20.47 -6.50 11.07
C VAL A 83 -19.22 -6.05 11.81
N ILE A 84 -19.32 -4.99 12.60
CA ILE A 84 -18.24 -4.52 13.46
C ILE A 84 -18.58 -4.97 14.88
N SER A 85 -17.64 -5.65 15.54
CA SER A 85 -17.82 -6.03 16.93
C SER A 85 -17.59 -4.81 17.84
N PRO A 86 -18.42 -4.60 18.87
CA PRO A 86 -18.15 -3.62 19.90
C PRO A 86 -16.97 -4.02 20.80
N ASP A 87 -16.54 -5.27 20.74
CA ASP A 87 -15.39 -5.78 21.48
C ASP A 87 -14.08 -5.31 20.83
N THR A 88 -13.45 -4.33 21.45
CA THR A 88 -12.18 -3.74 20.98
C THR A 88 -10.96 -4.61 21.25
N GLU A 89 -11.11 -5.70 21.98
CA GLU A 89 -10.02 -6.64 22.26
C GLU A 89 -9.95 -7.82 21.28
N LEU A 90 -10.83 -7.82 20.26
CA LEU A 90 -10.71 -8.82 19.19
C LEU A 90 -9.48 -8.52 18.36
N THR A 91 -8.61 -9.49 18.23
CA THR A 91 -7.38 -9.42 17.44
C THR A 91 -7.44 -10.36 16.24
N VAL A 92 -6.72 -9.96 15.19
CA VAL A 92 -6.44 -10.83 14.06
C VAL A 92 -5.28 -11.72 14.49
N GLY A 93 -5.58 -12.83 15.14
CA GLY A 93 -4.54 -13.82 15.44
C GLY A 93 -3.95 -14.45 14.16
N PRO A 94 -2.80 -15.15 14.26
CA PRO A 94 -2.36 -15.98 13.15
C PRO A 94 -3.45 -17.00 12.81
N PRO A 95 -3.65 -17.36 11.54
CA PRO A 95 -4.61 -18.38 11.16
C PRO A 95 -4.33 -19.73 11.88
N PRO A 96 -5.36 -20.44 12.35
CA PRO A 96 -6.78 -20.09 12.34
C PRO A 96 -7.13 -18.96 13.30
N ALA A 97 -8.23 -18.21 13.03
CA ALA A 97 -8.72 -17.17 13.92
C ALA A 97 -8.89 -17.71 15.36
N ASN A 98 -8.59 -16.88 16.35
CA ASN A 98 -8.68 -17.28 17.76
C ASN A 98 -10.14 -17.58 18.19
N ASP A 99 -10.31 -18.38 19.24
CA ASP A 99 -11.63 -18.85 19.69
C ASP A 99 -12.58 -17.70 20.05
N ARG A 100 -12.08 -16.60 20.62
CA ARG A 100 -12.88 -15.42 20.99
C ARG A 100 -13.45 -14.74 19.75
N THR A 101 -12.61 -14.55 18.74
CA THR A 101 -13.00 -13.99 17.45
C THR A 101 -14.02 -14.87 16.73
N LEU A 102 -13.81 -16.18 16.74
CA LEU A 102 -14.77 -17.14 16.18
C LEU A 102 -16.10 -17.15 16.92
N ALA A 103 -16.08 -17.05 18.24
CA ALA A 103 -17.30 -16.95 19.05
C ALA A 103 -18.08 -15.68 18.71
N ALA A 104 -17.40 -14.53 18.61
CA ALA A 104 -18.00 -13.27 18.21
C ALA A 104 -18.60 -13.34 16.80
N ALA A 105 -17.89 -13.94 15.84
CA ALA A 105 -18.38 -14.11 14.47
C ALA A 105 -19.63 -14.97 14.42
N ARG A 106 -19.66 -16.09 15.15
CA ARG A 106 -20.83 -16.98 15.24
C ARG A 106 -22.02 -16.30 15.91
N ALA A 107 -21.79 -15.56 17.00
CA ALA A 107 -22.84 -14.78 17.69
C ALA A 107 -23.44 -13.71 16.78
N ALA A 108 -22.65 -13.08 15.93
CA ALA A 108 -23.10 -12.12 14.94
C ALA A 108 -23.79 -12.76 13.72
N GLY A 109 -23.73 -14.09 13.58
CA GLY A 109 -24.19 -14.81 12.42
C GLY A 109 -23.34 -14.50 11.17
N ALA A 110 -22.05 -14.21 11.34
CA ALA A 110 -21.15 -13.93 10.24
C ALA A 110 -20.74 -15.23 9.53
N ARG A 111 -20.68 -15.18 8.20
CA ARG A 111 -20.22 -16.27 7.35
C ARG A 111 -18.70 -16.33 7.28
N ALA A 112 -18.06 -15.17 7.30
CA ALA A 112 -16.63 -15.04 7.23
C ALA A 112 -16.12 -13.95 8.18
N ILE A 113 -14.82 -13.98 8.46
CA ILE A 113 -14.08 -12.95 9.20
C ILE A 113 -13.06 -12.34 8.25
N LEU A 114 -13.12 -11.03 8.07
CA LEU A 114 -12.06 -10.27 7.41
C LEU A 114 -11.24 -9.56 8.48
N GLY A 115 -10.05 -10.10 8.74
CA GLY A 115 -9.07 -9.53 9.64
C GLY A 115 -8.03 -8.71 8.89
N SER A 116 -7.66 -7.55 9.42
CA SER A 116 -6.58 -6.70 8.90
C SER A 116 -5.62 -6.34 10.02
N THR A 117 -4.35 -6.71 9.89
CA THR A 117 -3.29 -6.26 10.80
C THR A 117 -2.56 -5.09 10.12
N ILE A 118 -2.61 -3.92 10.76
CA ILE A 118 -2.01 -2.68 10.26
C ILE A 118 -0.72 -2.39 11.02
N GLY A 119 0.34 -2.12 10.27
CA GLY A 119 1.62 -1.71 10.84
C GLY A 119 2.39 -0.77 9.91
N PRO A 120 3.39 -0.06 10.45
CA PRO A 120 4.29 0.74 9.62
C PRO A 120 5.11 -0.19 8.71
N ASP A 121 5.22 0.18 7.43
CA ASP A 121 6.03 -0.56 6.44
C ASP A 121 7.31 0.21 6.09
N VAL A 122 7.18 1.50 5.79
CA VAL A 122 8.30 2.38 5.45
C VAL A 122 8.12 3.74 6.11
N THR A 123 9.20 4.28 6.65
CA THR A 123 9.23 5.66 7.14
C THR A 123 10.27 6.44 6.35
N VAL A 124 9.84 7.52 5.71
CA VAL A 124 10.70 8.45 5.00
C VAL A 124 10.85 9.69 5.85
N VAL A 125 12.08 10.01 6.21
CA VAL A 125 12.41 11.25 6.90
C VAL A 125 12.95 12.22 5.84
N SER A 126 12.19 13.27 5.52
CA SER A 126 12.70 14.34 4.69
C SER A 126 13.70 15.15 5.53
N PRO A 127 14.97 15.23 5.15
CA PRO A 127 15.92 16.04 5.88
C PRO A 127 15.47 17.50 5.82
N GLY A 128 15.14 18.05 6.98
CA GLY A 128 15.05 19.50 7.14
C GLY A 128 16.42 20.11 6.82
N SER A 129 16.47 21.36 6.39
CA SER A 129 17.71 22.05 6.11
C SER A 129 18.65 21.94 7.32
N SER A 130 19.70 21.12 7.22
CA SER A 130 20.73 21.04 8.23
C SER A 130 21.70 22.17 8.00
N ILE A 131 21.74 23.15 8.91
CA ILE A 131 22.85 24.11 8.96
C ILE A 131 23.98 23.36 9.66
N GLY A 132 24.88 22.79 8.88
CA GLY A 132 26.13 22.25 9.38
C GLY A 132 27.03 23.40 9.83
N ILE A 133 27.15 23.65 11.11
CA ILE A 133 28.26 24.46 11.65
C ILE A 133 29.49 23.55 11.61
N GLY A 134 30.18 23.56 10.46
CA GLY A 134 31.51 22.97 10.36
C GLY A 134 32.49 23.86 11.14
N VAL A 135 32.97 23.41 12.27
CA VAL A 135 34.17 23.97 12.88
C VAL A 135 35.33 23.56 11.98
N GLY A 136 35.60 24.39 10.97
CA GLY A 136 36.72 24.19 10.06
C GLY A 136 38.01 24.44 10.79
N GLY A 137 38.78 23.40 11.04
CA GLY A 137 40.21 23.51 11.35
C GLY A 137 40.94 24.06 10.14
N TYR A 138 41.73 25.12 10.36
CA TYR A 138 42.63 25.73 9.39
C TYR A 138 43.55 24.69 8.75
N GLY A 139 43.66 24.70 7.43
CA GLY A 139 44.67 23.93 6.71
C GLY A 139 44.58 24.02 5.21
N GLY A 140 45.38 24.95 4.63
CA GLY A 140 46.11 24.73 3.39
C GLY A 140 45.34 24.71 2.06
N SER A 141 45.54 25.80 1.31
CA SER A 141 45.34 25.92 -0.13
C SER A 141 46.00 24.81 -0.95
N GLY A 142 45.31 24.29 -1.96
CA GLY A 142 45.88 23.39 -2.98
C GLY A 142 44.83 22.95 -3.97
N GLY A 143 44.86 23.54 -5.17
CA GLY A 143 43.97 23.19 -6.27
C GLY A 143 44.20 21.77 -6.80
N GLY A 144 43.21 21.20 -7.40
CA GLY A 144 43.34 19.95 -8.16
C GLY A 144 42.03 19.22 -8.41
N TYR A 145 41.72 19.14 -9.64
CA TYR A 145 40.63 18.42 -10.28
C TYR A 145 40.54 16.91 -9.89
N ARG A 146 39.34 16.39 -9.98
CA ARG A 146 38.90 15.00 -10.14
C ARG A 146 38.30 14.31 -8.92
N GLY A 147 37.07 13.93 -9.18
CA GLY A 147 36.17 13.00 -8.49
C GLY A 147 36.81 11.79 -7.83
N GLY A 148 36.36 11.59 -6.60
CA GLY A 148 36.60 10.41 -5.79
C GLY A 148 35.81 10.59 -4.52
N SER A 149 34.74 9.82 -4.34
CA SER A 149 33.98 9.73 -3.09
C SER A 149 34.89 9.13 -2.03
N VAL A 150 35.49 9.95 -1.21
CA VAL A 150 36.16 9.50 0.02
C VAL A 150 35.13 9.48 1.13
N MET A 151 34.86 8.26 1.59
CA MET A 151 34.12 7.97 2.82
C MET A 151 35.00 8.44 4.01
N GLY A 152 35.00 9.72 4.29
CA GLY A 152 35.64 10.33 5.44
C GLY A 152 34.59 10.51 6.52
N GLY A 153 34.65 9.67 7.57
CA GLY A 153 33.82 9.82 8.75
C GLY A 153 34.10 11.12 9.49
N SER A 154 33.40 12.17 9.17
CA SER A 154 33.27 13.35 10.02
C SER A 154 32.10 13.10 10.98
N VAL A 155 32.40 12.91 12.26
CA VAL A 155 31.38 12.96 13.32
C VAL A 155 31.00 14.43 13.48
N GLY A 156 30.18 14.93 12.59
CA GLY A 156 29.53 16.22 12.69
C GLY A 156 28.29 16.05 13.57
N ILE A 157 28.26 16.68 14.72
CA ILE A 157 27.04 16.84 15.51
C ILE A 157 26.19 17.86 14.76
N GLY A 158 25.36 17.38 13.83
CA GLY A 158 24.37 18.20 13.15
C GLY A 158 23.14 18.33 14.06
N PHE A 159 22.89 19.53 14.58
CA PHE A 159 21.59 19.81 15.18
C PHE A 159 20.59 20.06 14.03
N PRO A 160 19.49 19.31 13.91
CA PRO A 160 18.45 19.62 12.93
C PRO A 160 17.77 20.91 13.34
N VAL A 161 18.11 22.01 12.67
CA VAL A 161 17.39 23.27 12.77
C VAL A 161 16.35 23.30 11.66
N GLY A 162 15.17 22.81 11.96
CA GLY A 162 14.04 22.74 11.07
C GLY A 162 13.42 21.35 11.19
N GLY A 163 12.16 21.29 11.63
CA GLY A 163 11.46 20.04 11.85
C GLY A 163 11.43 19.19 10.59
N GLY A 164 12.28 18.19 10.51
CA GLY A 164 12.17 17.14 9.50
C GLY A 164 10.80 16.48 9.62
N GLN A 165 10.02 16.50 8.54
CA GLN A 165 8.72 15.83 8.53
C GLN A 165 8.95 14.36 8.25
N ALA A 166 8.60 13.50 9.21
CA ALA A 166 8.56 12.08 9.00
C ALA A 166 7.22 11.72 8.35
N SER A 167 7.28 10.99 7.24
CA SER A 167 6.10 10.41 6.59
C SER A 167 6.21 8.90 6.71
N THR A 168 5.14 8.24 7.11
CA THR A 168 5.10 6.78 7.28
C THR A 168 4.15 6.17 6.26
N GLY A 169 4.61 5.13 5.55
CA GLY A 169 3.77 4.25 4.78
C GLY A 169 3.32 3.09 5.65
N TYR A 170 2.12 2.60 5.41
CA TYR A 170 1.54 1.48 6.17
C TYR A 170 1.38 0.24 5.31
N ALA A 171 1.48 -0.92 5.96
CA ALA A 171 1.07 -2.19 5.40
C ALA A 171 -0.17 -2.72 6.12
N ALA A 172 -1.07 -3.33 5.34
CA ALA A 172 -2.17 -4.14 5.83
C ALA A 172 -1.95 -5.59 5.43
N ASN A 173 -1.84 -6.49 6.39
CA ASN A 173 -1.95 -7.93 6.16
C ASN A 173 -3.41 -8.31 6.38
N MET A 174 -4.11 -8.66 5.30
CA MET A 174 -5.52 -9.00 5.31
C MET A 174 -5.72 -10.50 5.21
N VAL A 175 -6.61 -11.05 6.01
CA VAL A 175 -6.94 -12.48 6.03
C VAL A 175 -8.45 -12.65 6.03
N LEU A 176 -8.96 -13.44 5.09
CA LEU A 176 -10.36 -13.86 5.04
C LEU A 176 -10.47 -15.31 5.53
N THR A 177 -11.26 -15.54 6.57
CA THR A 177 -11.44 -16.85 7.20
C THR A 177 -12.91 -17.28 7.16
N ASP A 178 -13.19 -18.50 6.73
CA ASP A 178 -14.54 -19.09 6.79
C ASP A 178 -14.87 -19.49 8.23
N VAL A 179 -16.01 -19.04 8.75
CA VAL A 179 -16.42 -19.27 10.14
C VAL A 179 -16.84 -20.72 10.39
N ALA A 180 -17.36 -21.39 9.36
CA ALA A 180 -17.85 -22.76 9.48
C ALA A 180 -16.71 -23.79 9.57
N THR A 181 -15.69 -23.64 8.73
CA THR A 181 -14.55 -24.56 8.63
C THR A 181 -13.31 -24.09 9.37
N VAL A 182 -13.29 -22.83 9.80
CA VAL A 182 -12.15 -22.16 10.47
C VAL A 182 -10.90 -22.16 9.57
N ARG A 183 -11.09 -22.23 8.25
CA ARG A 183 -10.01 -22.25 7.27
C ARG A 183 -9.82 -20.86 6.67
N MET A 184 -8.58 -20.54 6.38
CA MET A 184 -8.22 -19.34 5.61
C MET A 184 -8.65 -19.55 4.16
N MET A 185 -9.48 -18.61 3.66
CA MET A 185 -9.97 -18.60 2.28
C MET A 185 -9.03 -17.79 1.38
N TRP A 186 -8.50 -16.69 1.91
CA TRP A 186 -7.69 -15.74 1.18
C TRP A 186 -6.82 -14.91 2.12
N THR A 187 -5.68 -14.48 1.63
CA THR A 187 -4.83 -13.51 2.32
C THR A 187 -4.08 -12.63 1.34
N SER A 188 -3.80 -11.40 1.76
CA SER A 188 -2.95 -10.48 0.99
C SER A 188 -2.16 -9.55 1.89
N LYS A 189 -1.02 -9.06 1.37
CA LYS A 189 -0.31 -7.90 1.90
C LYS A 189 -0.50 -6.74 0.94
N VAL A 190 -1.01 -5.62 1.46
CA VAL A 190 -1.18 -4.35 0.73
C VAL A 190 -0.31 -3.30 1.39
N THR A 191 0.35 -2.44 0.61
CA THR A 191 1.21 -1.37 1.14
C THR A 191 0.84 -0.02 0.54
N THR A 192 1.00 1.05 1.32
CA THR A 192 0.87 2.44 0.86
C THR A 192 2.23 3.13 0.80
N PRO A 193 2.40 4.11 -0.08
CA PRO A 193 3.54 5.01 0.00
C PRO A 193 3.50 5.82 1.32
N ALA A 194 4.67 6.34 1.70
CA ALA A 194 4.77 7.20 2.87
C ALA A 194 3.98 8.51 2.66
N SER A 195 3.11 8.85 3.61
CA SER A 195 2.29 10.05 3.62
C SER A 195 2.06 10.55 5.05
N GLN A 196 1.67 11.79 5.19
CA GLN A 196 1.22 12.37 6.47
C GLN A 196 -0.28 12.18 6.69
N ASN A 197 -1.03 11.81 5.66
CA ASN A 197 -2.47 11.60 5.73
C ASN A 197 -2.80 10.13 6.01
N VAL A 198 -2.80 9.77 7.30
CA VAL A 198 -3.09 8.39 7.74
C VAL A 198 -4.50 7.94 7.35
N GLY A 199 -5.48 8.86 7.42
CA GLY A 199 -6.88 8.55 7.06
C GLY A 199 -7.03 8.13 5.60
N GLU A 200 -6.37 8.84 4.68
CA GLU A 200 -6.34 8.50 3.26
C GLU A 200 -5.63 7.16 3.02
N GLN A 201 -4.49 6.93 3.69
CA GLN A 201 -3.77 5.65 3.59
C GLN A 201 -4.63 4.47 4.03
N MET A 202 -5.39 4.60 5.15
CA MET A 202 -6.31 3.55 5.60
C MET A 202 -7.43 3.30 4.59
N GLY A 203 -7.97 4.36 3.98
CA GLY A 203 -8.97 4.26 2.91
C GLY A 203 -8.43 3.51 1.69
N GLU A 204 -7.21 3.82 1.25
CA GLU A 204 -6.56 3.17 0.12
C GLU A 204 -6.20 1.70 0.41
N LEU A 205 -5.69 1.39 1.61
CA LEU A 205 -5.44 0.01 2.04
C LEU A 205 -6.73 -0.82 2.00
N ALA A 206 -7.82 -0.29 2.54
CA ALA A 206 -9.12 -0.96 2.55
C ALA A 206 -9.65 -1.16 1.12
N ARG A 207 -9.59 -0.12 0.28
CA ARG A 207 -10.05 -0.18 -1.10
C ARG A 207 -9.29 -1.23 -1.91
N VAL A 208 -7.97 -1.13 -1.93
CA VAL A 208 -7.12 -2.04 -2.73
C VAL A 208 -7.21 -3.48 -2.21
N GLY A 209 -7.26 -3.68 -0.88
CA GLY A 209 -7.38 -5.01 -0.29
C GLY A 209 -8.72 -5.67 -0.57
N VAL A 210 -9.85 -4.96 -0.43
CA VAL A 210 -11.18 -5.50 -0.75
C VAL A 210 -11.36 -5.72 -2.26
N GLU A 211 -10.81 -4.84 -3.11
CA GLU A 211 -10.79 -5.06 -4.56
C GLU A 211 -9.98 -6.32 -4.94
N ALA A 212 -8.85 -6.57 -4.27
CA ALA A 212 -8.06 -7.79 -4.49
C ALA A 212 -8.85 -9.05 -4.10
N ALA A 213 -9.56 -9.02 -2.96
CA ALA A 213 -10.42 -10.13 -2.54
C ALA A 213 -11.61 -10.32 -3.52
N ARG A 214 -12.17 -9.23 -4.05
CA ARG A 214 -13.21 -9.27 -5.10
C ARG A 214 -12.67 -9.87 -6.40
N ALA A 215 -11.48 -9.47 -6.83
CA ALA A 215 -10.82 -10.03 -8.02
C ALA A 215 -10.53 -11.52 -7.86
N ALA A 216 -10.31 -11.99 -6.62
CA ALA A 216 -10.18 -13.40 -6.29
C ALA A 216 -11.53 -14.15 -6.19
N GLY A 217 -12.68 -13.47 -6.40
CA GLY A 217 -14.01 -14.07 -6.48
C GLY A 217 -14.78 -14.18 -5.15
N PHE A 218 -14.35 -13.47 -4.08
CA PHE A 218 -15.01 -13.56 -2.76
C PHE A 218 -16.12 -12.50 -2.57
N PHE A 219 -16.17 -11.44 -3.39
CA PHE A 219 -17.19 -10.37 -3.27
C PHE A 219 -17.81 -10.00 -4.62
#